data_fe7979511f5544d99c103b378f9a07cd
#
_entry.id   fe7979511f5544d99c103b378f9a07cd
#
_cell.length_a   1.000
_cell.length_b   1.000
_cell.length_c   1.000
_cell.angle_alpha   90.00
_cell.angle_beta   90.00
_cell.angle_gamma   90.00
#
_symmetry.space_group_name_H-M   'P 1'
#
loop_
_entity.id
_entity.type
_entity.pdbx_description
1 polymer ?
#
loop_
_entity_poly.entity_id
_entity_poly.type
_entity_poly.pdbx_seq_one_letter_code
_entity_poly.pdbx_strand_id
1 'polypeptide(L)'
;EMCIRDRGTIELSKKELKRIGMLKKKITATVDKNTYMTSVTVTLQNPRVAAVVADSVVKKLQEYIIGYRTSKAKEDCIYLEKLFKERQQEYYTAQKKYADYLDSHDNIILQSVRTEQERLQSDMGLAYQMYSQVASQLQVARAKVQEEKPVFAVVEPAVVPLEPSGTSS
;
A
#
# COMPACT_ATOMS: atom_id res chain seq x y z
N GLU A 1 5.92 8.72 -10.27
CA GLU A 1 5.98 7.81 -11.44
C GLU A 1 5.44 6.47 -11.00
N MET A 2 4.21 6.19 -11.42
CA MET A 2 3.55 4.91 -11.18
C MET A 2 4.18 3.89 -12.13
N CYS A 3 4.99 2.99 -11.59
CA CYS A 3 5.47 1.83 -12.33
C CYS A 3 4.29 0.90 -12.61
N ILE A 4 3.67 1.06 -13.77
CA ILE A 4 2.68 0.11 -14.30
C ILE A 4 3.49 -1.11 -14.74
N ARG A 5 3.56 -2.12 -13.86
CA ARG A 5 4.11 -3.42 -14.21
C ARG A 5 3.25 -4.05 -15.28
N ASP A 6 3.81 -4.11 -16.45
CA ASP A 6 3.59 -4.98 -17.60
C ASP A 6 2.45 -6.01 -17.46
N ARG A 7 1.23 -5.55 -17.66
CA ARG A 7 0.17 -6.37 -18.27
C ARG A 7 0.28 -6.07 -19.75
N GLY A 8 0.62 -7.09 -20.53
CA GLY A 8 0.88 -7.01 -21.94
C GLY A 8 0.06 -5.93 -22.65
N THR A 9 0.68 -5.14 -23.47
CA THR A 9 0.09 -4.05 -24.26
C THR A 9 -1.16 -4.59 -24.97
N ILE A 10 -2.34 -4.22 -24.46
CA ILE A 10 -3.60 -4.54 -25.15
C ILE A 10 -3.69 -3.57 -26.32
N GLU A 11 -3.37 -4.04 -27.50
CA GLU A 11 -3.59 -3.28 -28.73
C GLU A 11 -5.10 -3.24 -29.02
N LEU A 12 -5.68 -2.07 -28.82
CA LEU A 12 -7.10 -1.81 -29.11
C LEU A 12 -7.25 -1.14 -30.46
N SER A 13 -8.15 -1.66 -31.29
CA SER A 13 -8.54 -1.01 -32.51
C SER A 13 -9.24 0.33 -32.24
N LYS A 14 -9.22 1.26 -33.20
CA LYS A 14 -9.94 2.54 -33.10
C LYS A 14 -11.44 2.38 -32.80
N LYS A 15 -12.06 1.29 -33.28
CA LYS A 15 -13.46 0.98 -33.01
C LYS A 15 -13.68 0.57 -31.57
N GLU A 16 -12.77 -0.22 -30.99
CA GLU A 16 -12.83 -0.66 -29.58
C GLU A 16 -12.59 0.50 -28.63
N LEU A 17 -11.62 1.37 -28.92
CA LEU A 17 -11.37 2.59 -28.15
C LEU A 17 -12.61 3.49 -28.13
N LYS A 18 -13.31 3.65 -29.28
CA LYS A 18 -14.54 4.44 -29.34
C LYS A 18 -15.67 3.80 -28.49
N ARG A 19 -15.80 2.46 -28.55
CA ARG A 19 -16.78 1.73 -27.73
C ARG A 19 -16.50 1.86 -26.25
N ILE A 20 -15.24 1.72 -25.83
CA ILE A 20 -14.81 1.91 -24.44
C ILE A 20 -15.09 3.34 -23.97
N GLY A 21 -14.80 4.34 -24.83
CA GLY A 21 -15.10 5.74 -24.52
C GLY A 21 -16.59 6.03 -24.34
N MET A 22 -17.44 5.40 -25.14
CA MET A 22 -18.90 5.48 -24.97
C MET A 22 -19.36 4.78 -23.68
N LEU A 23 -18.83 3.62 -23.37
CA LEU A 23 -19.17 2.87 -22.15
C LEU A 23 -18.76 3.64 -20.90
N LYS A 24 -17.59 4.24 -20.89
CA LYS A 24 -17.11 5.07 -19.76
C LYS A 24 -18.07 6.21 -19.41
N LYS A 25 -18.70 6.82 -20.41
CA LYS A 25 -19.69 7.90 -20.20
C LYS A 25 -21.02 7.41 -19.61
N LYS A 26 -21.29 6.10 -19.69
CA LYS A 26 -22.53 5.46 -19.22
C LYS A 26 -22.38 4.82 -17.83
N ILE A 27 -21.18 4.86 -17.28
CA ILE A 27 -20.86 4.32 -15.94
C ILE A 27 -20.46 5.49 -15.05
N THR A 28 -21.16 5.64 -13.93
CA THR A 28 -20.88 6.66 -12.93
C THR A 28 -20.65 5.98 -11.58
N ALA A 29 -19.59 6.37 -10.88
CA ALA A 29 -19.33 5.94 -9.52
C ALA A 29 -19.32 7.16 -8.61
N THR A 30 -20.07 7.11 -7.52
CA THR A 30 -20.14 8.16 -6.51
C THR A 30 -19.86 7.59 -5.14
N VAL A 31 -19.12 8.35 -4.32
CA VAL A 31 -18.80 7.97 -2.95
C VAL A 31 -19.53 8.94 -2.02
N ASP A 32 -20.37 8.40 -1.15
CA ASP A 32 -20.95 9.16 -0.06
C ASP A 32 -19.93 9.31 1.06
N LYS A 33 -19.58 10.57 1.38
CA LYS A 33 -18.58 10.89 2.40
C LYS A 33 -19.04 10.63 3.84
N ASN A 34 -20.36 10.57 4.07
CA ASN A 34 -20.93 10.36 5.40
C ASN A 34 -21.03 8.86 5.74
N THR A 35 -21.44 8.07 4.76
CA THR A 35 -21.66 6.62 4.93
C THR A 35 -20.48 5.77 4.43
N TYR A 36 -19.54 6.37 3.69
CA TYR A 36 -18.46 5.70 2.97
C TYR A 36 -18.96 4.63 1.97
N MET A 37 -20.23 4.72 1.58
CA MET A 37 -20.80 3.84 0.57
C MET A 37 -20.40 4.31 -0.82
N THR A 38 -20.04 3.37 -1.68
CA THR A 38 -19.79 3.62 -3.09
C THR A 38 -20.95 3.11 -3.92
N SER A 39 -21.61 4.00 -4.64
CA SER A 39 -22.70 3.67 -5.57
C SER A 39 -22.15 3.64 -6.99
N VAL A 40 -22.41 2.56 -7.72
CA VAL A 40 -22.08 2.41 -9.13
C VAL A 40 -23.37 2.39 -9.94
N THR A 41 -23.53 3.35 -10.84
CA THR A 41 -24.69 3.50 -11.71
C THR A 41 -24.30 3.25 -13.16
N VAL A 42 -25.02 2.38 -13.84
CA VAL A 42 -24.83 2.03 -15.26
C VAL A 42 -26.12 2.33 -16.03
N THR A 43 -26.02 3.18 -17.06
CA THR A 43 -27.15 3.57 -17.90
C THR A 43 -26.97 3.03 -19.31
N LEU A 44 -27.74 2.01 -19.70
CA LEU A 44 -27.71 1.38 -21.03
C LEU A 44 -29.14 1.20 -21.56
N GLN A 45 -29.28 1.01 -22.86
CA GLN A 45 -30.58 0.81 -23.51
C GLN A 45 -31.24 -0.53 -23.13
N ASN A 46 -30.44 -1.57 -22.91
CA ASN A 46 -30.95 -2.87 -22.49
C ASN A 46 -30.76 -3.04 -20.96
N PRO A 47 -31.86 -3.20 -20.20
CA PRO A 47 -31.81 -3.28 -18.73
C PRO A 47 -31.06 -4.51 -18.22
N ARG A 48 -31.15 -5.65 -18.90
CA ARG A 48 -30.41 -6.86 -18.52
C ARG A 48 -28.90 -6.68 -18.69
N VAL A 49 -28.49 -6.07 -19.80
CA VAL A 49 -27.08 -5.76 -20.04
C VAL A 49 -26.57 -4.75 -19.03
N ALA A 50 -27.38 -3.74 -18.68
CA ALA A 50 -27.00 -2.76 -17.66
C ALA A 50 -26.72 -3.40 -16.30
N ALA A 51 -27.57 -4.33 -15.86
CA ALA A 51 -27.39 -5.06 -14.60
C ALA A 51 -26.11 -5.93 -14.60
N VAL A 52 -25.85 -6.68 -15.68
CA VAL A 52 -24.63 -7.50 -15.81
C VAL A 52 -23.36 -6.64 -15.83
N VAL A 53 -23.40 -5.51 -16.53
CA VAL A 53 -22.26 -4.58 -16.58
C VAL A 53 -22.02 -3.95 -15.21
N ALA A 54 -23.08 -3.54 -14.48
CA ALA A 54 -22.95 -3.00 -13.14
C ALA A 54 -22.29 -3.99 -12.17
N ASP A 55 -22.73 -5.24 -12.18
CA ASP A 55 -22.14 -6.32 -11.35
C ASP A 55 -20.67 -6.56 -11.72
N SER A 56 -20.36 -6.58 -13.01
CA SER A 56 -18.98 -6.74 -13.49
C SER A 56 -18.06 -5.58 -13.09
N VAL A 57 -18.58 -4.35 -13.13
CA VAL A 57 -17.85 -3.14 -12.71
C VAL A 57 -17.56 -3.20 -11.20
N VAL A 58 -18.55 -3.55 -10.40
CA VAL A 58 -18.39 -3.69 -8.93
C VAL A 58 -17.33 -4.75 -8.61
N LYS A 59 -17.39 -5.93 -9.23
CA LYS A 59 -16.38 -6.98 -9.04
C LYS A 59 -14.98 -6.51 -9.41
N LYS A 60 -14.83 -5.84 -10.56
CA LYS A 60 -13.54 -5.33 -11.00
C LYS A 60 -13.01 -4.22 -10.10
N LEU A 61 -13.87 -3.37 -9.58
CA LEU A 61 -13.52 -2.34 -8.61
C LEU A 61 -13.01 -2.96 -7.30
N GLN A 62 -13.72 -3.99 -6.80
CA GLN A 62 -13.29 -4.73 -5.61
C GLN A 62 -11.93 -5.39 -5.80
N GLU A 63 -11.73 -6.12 -6.91
CA GLU A 63 -10.45 -6.74 -7.25
C GLU A 63 -9.31 -5.71 -7.33
N TYR A 64 -9.57 -4.55 -7.93
CA TYR A 64 -8.60 -3.48 -8.05
C TYR A 64 -8.20 -2.89 -6.69
N ILE A 65 -9.18 -2.59 -5.83
CA ILE A 65 -8.92 -2.03 -4.50
C ILE A 65 -8.15 -3.02 -3.62
N ILE A 66 -8.53 -4.30 -3.62
CA ILE A 66 -7.83 -5.36 -2.89
C ILE A 66 -6.38 -5.45 -3.38
N GLY A 67 -6.19 -5.54 -4.70
CA GLY A 67 -4.87 -5.64 -5.31
C GLY A 67 -3.99 -4.43 -4.99
N TYR A 68 -4.53 -3.22 -5.07
CA TYR A 68 -3.83 -1.99 -4.76
C TYR A 68 -3.37 -1.93 -3.30
N ARG A 69 -4.27 -2.19 -2.35
CA ARG A 69 -3.96 -2.18 -0.91
C ARG A 69 -2.93 -3.24 -0.55
N THR A 70 -3.10 -4.46 -1.06
CA THR A 70 -2.14 -5.55 -0.81
C THR A 70 -0.77 -5.25 -1.39
N SER A 71 -0.68 -4.71 -2.61
CA SER A 71 0.58 -4.30 -3.20
C SER A 71 1.27 -3.22 -2.40
N LYS A 72 0.54 -2.19 -1.98
CA LYS A 72 1.08 -1.09 -1.17
C LYS A 72 1.64 -1.59 0.17
N ALA A 73 0.89 -2.43 0.88
CA ALA A 73 1.35 -3.01 2.13
C ALA A 73 2.62 -3.87 1.95
N LYS A 74 2.70 -4.64 0.86
CA LYS A 74 3.90 -5.41 0.53
C LYS A 74 5.12 -4.53 0.22
N GLU A 75 4.93 -3.45 -0.55
CA GLU A 75 6.01 -2.49 -0.85
C GLU A 75 6.54 -1.82 0.41
N ASP A 76 5.65 -1.38 1.29
CA ASP A 76 6.02 -0.79 2.58
C ASP A 76 6.79 -1.81 3.46
N CYS A 77 6.37 -3.08 3.45
CA CYS A 77 7.05 -4.15 4.17
C CYS A 77 8.47 -4.41 3.61
N ILE A 78 8.63 -4.49 2.29
CA ILE A 78 9.95 -4.68 1.63
C ILE A 78 10.88 -3.51 1.96
N TYR A 79 10.38 -2.28 1.92
CA TYR A 79 11.15 -1.09 2.30
C TYR A 79 11.64 -1.16 3.75
N LEU A 80 10.74 -1.52 4.68
CA LEU A 80 11.10 -1.63 6.09
C LEU A 80 12.04 -2.81 6.38
N GLU A 81 11.95 -3.91 5.63
CA GLU A 81 12.92 -5.02 5.72
C GLU A 81 14.33 -4.58 5.32
N LYS A 82 14.44 -3.79 4.24
CA LYS A 82 15.71 -3.22 3.83
C LYS A 82 16.26 -2.25 4.88
N LEU A 83 15.42 -1.33 5.36
CA LEU A 83 15.80 -0.36 6.38
C LEU A 83 16.21 -1.04 7.70
N PHE A 84 15.52 -2.11 8.09
CA PHE A 84 15.87 -2.92 9.25
C PHE A 84 17.29 -3.49 9.15
N LYS A 85 17.65 -4.07 8.01
CA LYS A 85 19.01 -4.60 7.78
C LYS A 85 20.06 -3.50 7.83
N GLU A 86 19.78 -2.34 7.27
CA GLU A 86 20.70 -1.17 7.31
C GLU A 86 20.90 -0.70 8.75
N ARG A 87 19.84 -0.53 9.53
CA ARG A 87 19.93 -0.10 10.94
C ARG A 87 20.59 -1.14 11.83
N GLN A 88 20.36 -2.41 11.58
CA GLN A 88 21.04 -3.50 12.28
C GLN A 88 22.56 -3.46 12.03
N GLN A 89 22.95 -3.26 10.77
CA GLN A 89 24.37 -3.15 10.42
C GLN A 89 25.04 -1.91 11.04
N GLU A 90 24.35 -0.78 11.06
CA GLU A 90 24.83 0.43 11.73
C GLU A 90 25.03 0.21 13.25
N TYR A 91 24.07 -0.46 13.88
CA TYR A 91 24.18 -0.81 15.30
C TYR A 91 25.39 -1.74 15.57
N TYR A 92 25.55 -2.80 14.80
CA TYR A 92 26.68 -3.70 14.96
C TYR A 92 28.02 -3.01 14.70
N THR A 93 28.07 -2.09 13.74
CA THR A 93 29.27 -1.29 13.48
C THR A 93 29.59 -0.37 14.66
N ALA A 94 28.60 0.31 15.22
CA ALA A 94 28.78 1.17 16.41
C ALA A 94 29.18 0.36 17.65
N GLN A 95 28.58 -0.82 17.84
CA GLN A 95 28.90 -1.75 18.92
C GLN A 95 30.38 -2.22 18.82
N LYS A 96 30.80 -2.58 17.60
CA LYS A 96 32.19 -2.99 17.36
C LYS A 96 33.17 -1.86 17.63
N LYS A 97 32.88 -0.65 17.17
CA LYS A 97 33.74 0.52 17.42
C LYS A 97 33.90 0.79 18.93
N TYR A 98 32.82 0.69 19.68
CA TYR A 98 32.84 0.86 21.12
C TYR A 98 33.68 -0.22 21.79
N ALA A 99 33.48 -1.50 21.44
CA ALA A 99 34.24 -2.61 21.99
C ALA A 99 35.74 -2.53 21.66
N ASP A 100 36.09 -2.27 20.41
CA ASP A 100 37.49 -2.11 19.94
C ASP A 100 38.17 -0.95 20.66
N TYR A 101 37.45 0.14 20.95
CA TYR A 101 38.00 1.28 21.68
C TYR A 101 38.28 0.90 23.15
N LEU A 102 37.40 0.18 23.81
CA LEU A 102 37.62 -0.31 25.18
C LEU A 102 38.84 -1.24 25.25
N ASP A 103 38.93 -2.20 24.33
CA ASP A 103 40.02 -3.18 24.30
C ASP A 103 41.41 -2.51 24.06
N SER A 104 41.43 -1.45 23.23
CA SER A 104 42.68 -0.70 22.94
C SER A 104 43.08 0.28 24.01
N HIS A 105 42.22 0.65 24.91
CA HIS A 105 42.49 1.66 25.97
C HIS A 105 42.27 1.10 27.38
N ASP A 106 42.44 -0.21 27.54
CA ASP A 106 42.38 -0.84 28.85
C ASP A 106 43.43 -0.24 29.79
N ASN A 107 42.99 0.09 31.01
CA ASN A 107 43.80 0.71 32.06
C ASN A 107 44.32 2.16 31.79
N ILE A 108 43.82 2.89 30.81
CA ILE A 108 44.18 4.29 30.54
C ILE A 108 43.20 5.23 31.26
N ILE A 109 43.70 5.97 32.29
CA ILE A 109 42.89 6.89 33.10
C ILE A 109 43.02 8.34 32.58
N LEU A 110 42.86 8.56 31.30
CA LEU A 110 42.83 9.91 30.73
C LEU A 110 41.40 10.40 30.55
N GLN A 111 41.15 11.67 30.85
CA GLN A 111 39.82 12.28 30.66
C GLN A 111 39.36 12.26 29.20
N SER A 112 40.31 12.45 28.25
CA SER A 112 40.04 12.37 26.81
C SER A 112 39.56 10.98 26.38
N VAL A 113 40.14 9.92 26.94
CA VAL A 113 39.77 8.53 26.69
C VAL A 113 38.35 8.27 27.20
N ARG A 114 38.03 8.76 28.40
CA ARG A 114 36.71 8.64 28.98
C ARG A 114 35.62 9.35 28.15
N THR A 115 35.93 10.57 27.72
CA THR A 115 35.01 11.38 26.89
C THR A 115 34.71 10.67 25.57
N GLU A 116 35.73 10.12 24.90
CA GLU A 116 35.53 9.38 23.65
C GLU A 116 34.79 8.06 23.85
N GLN A 117 35.04 7.36 24.96
CA GLN A 117 34.26 6.17 25.35
C GLN A 117 32.78 6.49 25.52
N GLU A 118 32.45 7.58 26.23
CA GLU A 118 31.08 8.04 26.42
C GLU A 118 30.41 8.41 25.11
N ARG A 119 31.13 9.05 24.19
CA ARG A 119 30.66 9.39 22.86
C ARG A 119 30.30 8.13 22.05
N LEU A 120 31.20 7.16 21.99
CA LEU A 120 30.98 5.89 21.28
C LEU A 120 29.85 5.06 21.87
N GLN A 121 29.71 5.09 23.19
CA GLN A 121 28.60 4.46 23.90
C GLN A 121 27.27 5.13 23.54
N SER A 122 27.23 6.45 23.46
CA SER A 122 26.05 7.22 23.04
C SER A 122 25.68 6.92 21.58
N ASP A 123 26.66 6.86 20.68
CA ASP A 123 26.46 6.51 19.27
C ASP A 123 25.86 5.10 19.13
N MET A 124 26.39 4.15 19.88
CA MET A 124 25.85 2.78 19.92
C MET A 124 24.41 2.76 20.46
N GLY A 125 24.13 3.51 21.53
CA GLY A 125 22.79 3.62 22.09
C GLY A 125 21.79 4.23 21.12
N LEU A 126 22.19 5.28 20.39
CA LEU A 126 21.35 5.89 19.35
C LEU A 126 21.09 4.91 18.20
N ALA A 127 22.12 4.23 17.72
CA ALA A 127 21.99 3.23 16.68
C ALA A 127 21.04 2.07 17.08
N TYR A 128 21.12 1.64 18.34
CA TYR A 128 20.22 0.64 18.90
C TYR A 128 18.76 1.12 18.94
N GLN A 129 18.53 2.36 19.36
CA GLN A 129 17.18 2.93 19.39
C GLN A 129 16.56 2.97 17.99
N MET A 130 17.31 3.41 16.99
CA MET A 130 16.87 3.44 15.59
C MET A 130 16.59 2.04 15.05
N TYR A 131 17.45 1.08 15.34
CA TYR A 131 17.26 -0.33 14.99
C TYR A 131 15.99 -0.91 15.63
N SER A 132 15.81 -0.70 16.92
CA SER A 132 14.63 -1.17 17.66
C SER A 132 13.32 -0.56 17.16
N GLN A 133 13.32 0.74 16.83
CA GLN A 133 12.18 1.43 16.27
C GLN A 133 11.77 0.85 14.91
N VAL A 134 12.73 0.64 14.02
CA VAL A 134 12.46 0.03 12.71
C VAL A 134 12.00 -1.42 12.86
N ALA A 135 12.55 -2.19 13.81
CA ALA A 135 12.09 -3.54 14.12
C ALA A 135 10.61 -3.56 14.49
N SER A 136 10.17 -2.62 15.33
CA SER A 136 8.75 -2.49 15.70
C SER A 136 7.87 -2.11 14.51
N GLN A 137 8.30 -1.16 13.68
CA GLN A 137 7.57 -0.77 12.46
C GLN A 137 7.46 -1.93 11.47
N LEU A 138 8.51 -2.74 11.33
CA LEU A 138 8.51 -3.91 10.45
C LEU A 138 7.50 -4.96 10.91
N GLN A 139 7.38 -5.20 12.22
CA GLN A 139 6.38 -6.12 12.76
C GLN A 139 4.96 -5.64 12.43
N VAL A 140 4.69 -4.35 12.60
CA VAL A 140 3.38 -3.74 12.24
C VAL A 140 3.12 -3.87 10.73
N ALA A 141 4.13 -3.60 9.88
CA ALA A 141 3.99 -3.72 8.44
C ALA A 141 3.72 -5.16 7.98
N ARG A 142 4.39 -6.14 8.59
CA ARG A 142 4.14 -7.57 8.33
C ARG A 142 2.72 -7.99 8.71
N ALA A 143 2.23 -7.54 9.87
CA ALA A 143 0.85 -7.78 10.29
C ALA A 143 -0.14 -7.14 9.31
N LYS A 144 0.11 -5.91 8.84
CA LYS A 144 -0.73 -5.20 7.89
C LYS A 144 -0.85 -5.93 6.55
N VAL A 145 0.21 -6.55 6.03
CA VAL A 145 0.15 -7.37 4.80
C VAL A 145 -0.84 -8.54 4.96
N GLN A 146 -0.93 -9.13 6.16
CA GLN A 146 -1.88 -10.21 6.46
C GLN A 146 -3.33 -9.71 6.56
N GLU A 147 -3.53 -8.48 7.07
CA GLU A 147 -4.85 -7.90 7.35
C GLU A 147 -5.48 -7.20 6.14
N GLU A 148 -4.69 -6.79 5.13
CA GLU A 148 -5.15 -6.00 3.98
C GLU A 148 -5.96 -6.82 2.95
N LYS A 149 -6.87 -7.66 3.43
CA LYS A 149 -7.96 -8.23 2.62
C LYS A 149 -9.26 -7.51 3.00
N PRO A 150 -9.57 -6.34 2.40
CA PRO A 150 -10.79 -5.63 2.75
C PRO A 150 -12.00 -6.50 2.43
N VAL A 151 -12.92 -6.58 3.38
CA VAL A 151 -14.21 -7.23 3.18
C VAL A 151 -15.14 -6.19 2.58
N PHE A 152 -15.60 -6.44 1.35
CA PHE A 152 -16.66 -5.65 0.73
C PHE A 152 -17.99 -6.34 0.94
N ALA A 153 -18.96 -5.60 1.44
CA ALA A 153 -20.34 -6.02 1.48
C ALA A 153 -21.12 -5.32 0.35
N VAL A 154 -21.79 -6.08 -0.49
CA VAL A 154 -22.75 -5.53 -1.47
C VAL A 154 -24.07 -5.32 -0.71
N VAL A 155 -24.37 -4.06 -0.43
CA VAL A 155 -25.60 -3.69 0.32
C VAL A 155 -26.82 -3.79 -0.58
N GLU A 156 -26.69 -3.36 -1.83
CA GLU A 156 -27.76 -3.41 -2.83
C GLU A 156 -27.19 -3.97 -4.13
N PRO A 157 -27.59 -5.21 -4.51
CA PRO A 157 -27.12 -5.82 -5.75
C PRO A 157 -27.74 -5.14 -6.98
N ALA A 158 -27.07 -5.27 -8.13
CA ALA A 158 -27.61 -4.79 -9.40
C ALA A 158 -28.89 -5.55 -9.75
N VAL A 159 -30.00 -4.83 -9.92
CA VAL A 159 -31.31 -5.39 -10.28
C VAL A 159 -31.68 -4.92 -11.69
N VAL A 160 -32.35 -5.75 -12.42
CA VAL A 160 -32.92 -5.37 -13.72
C VAL A 160 -34.12 -4.44 -13.47
N PRO A 161 -34.06 -3.16 -13.88
CA PRO A 161 -35.17 -2.23 -13.68
C PRO A 161 -36.41 -2.66 -14.49
N LEU A 162 -37.57 -2.56 -13.88
CA LEU A 162 -38.83 -2.84 -14.53
C LEU A 162 -39.32 -1.68 -15.42
N GLU A 163 -38.89 -0.48 -15.10
CA GLU A 163 -39.26 0.75 -15.83
C GLU A 163 -38.00 1.51 -16.31
N PRO A 164 -38.06 2.19 -17.47
CA PRO A 164 -36.96 3.01 -17.94
C PRO A 164 -36.76 4.22 -17.05
N SER A 165 -35.51 4.52 -16.66
CA SER A 165 -35.14 5.65 -15.81
C SER A 165 -35.05 6.99 -16.56
N GLY A 166 -35.36 7.03 -17.87
CA GLY A 166 -35.34 8.22 -18.69
C GLY A 166 -36.72 8.57 -19.22
N THR A 167 -37.09 9.87 -19.21
CA THR A 167 -38.25 10.36 -19.94
C THR A 167 -38.05 10.10 -21.43
N SER A 168 -38.96 9.34 -22.03
CA SER A 168 -39.07 9.26 -23.49
C SER A 168 -39.48 10.64 -24.03
N SER A 169 -38.59 11.29 -24.76
CA SER A 169 -38.90 12.44 -25.61
C SER A 169 -39.29 11.92 -26.98
#